data_05ea716d3e0352126cae5278fba0fccc
#
_entry.id   05ea716d3e0352126cae5278fba0fccc
#
_cell.length_a   1.000
_cell.length_b   1.000
_cell.length_c   1.000
_cell.angle_alpha   90.00
_cell.angle_beta   90.00
_cell.angle_gamma   90.00
#
_symmetry.space_group_name_H-M   'P 1'
#
loop_
_entity.id
_entity.type
_entity.pdbx_description
1 polymer ?
#
loop_
_entity_poly.entity_id
_entity_poly.type
_entity_poly.pdbx_seq_one_letter_code
_entity_poly.pdbx_strand_id
1 'polypeptide(L)'
;MYKPVFTLLCIFLLQVSQAQPRRARGMGISIGVLPPGRFNAITDVAGVTVGQTTIIRADSVRTGVTVILPHSGNIFQNKVPAAIYVGNGFGKLAGTTQVKELGNLETPVVLTNTLGVATGIEALIDYTLQQNGNEAVQSVNAVVGETNDGYLNDIRGRHVKKSDVLLALKTAAGGPVQEGAVGAGTGTVCFGFKGGIGTASRKLPQKLGGYTVGVLVQTNFGGVLQIDGVPVGEELNKYYLGDQLNNPVDGSCMMVVATDAPLDSRNLERLAKRAFMGLAKTGGIASNGSGDYVIAFSTDSLLRSPHQSREPKESIHALRNDEMSPLFMAAIEATEEAIINSLLMAQTITGKGGRKVEALPAEKVAGILKKYNRLK
;
A
#
# COMPACT_ATOMS: atom_id res chain seq x y z
N MET A 1 -29.82 -23.82 -65.36
CA MET A 1 -29.07 -24.32 -64.22
C MET A 1 -28.21 -23.17 -63.69
N TYR A 2 -28.70 -22.44 -62.66
CA TYR A 2 -27.91 -21.39 -61.97
C TYR A 2 -27.20 -22.03 -60.75
N LYS A 3 -25.86 -21.85 -60.67
CA LYS A 3 -25.07 -22.25 -59.51
C LYS A 3 -25.00 -21.05 -58.56
N PRO A 4 -25.29 -21.22 -57.25
CA PRO A 4 -25.07 -20.13 -56.28
C PRO A 4 -23.57 -20.04 -55.94
N VAL A 5 -23.02 -18.82 -56.00
CA VAL A 5 -21.69 -18.50 -55.49
C VAL A 5 -21.85 -18.14 -54.00
N PHE A 6 -21.32 -18.97 -53.12
CA PHE A 6 -21.23 -18.67 -51.70
C PHE A 6 -20.00 -17.78 -51.44
N THR A 7 -20.21 -16.51 -51.15
CA THR A 7 -19.14 -15.60 -50.72
C THR A 7 -18.95 -15.77 -49.22
N LEU A 8 -17.81 -16.39 -48.86
CA LEU A 8 -17.41 -16.58 -47.45
C LEU A 8 -16.87 -15.24 -46.91
N LEU A 9 -17.62 -14.55 -46.05
CA LEU A 9 -17.20 -13.31 -45.39
C LEU A 9 -16.34 -13.69 -44.15
N CYS A 10 -15.02 -13.65 -44.26
CA CYS A 10 -14.10 -13.79 -43.12
C CYS A 10 -14.14 -12.52 -42.26
N ILE A 11 -14.86 -12.57 -41.13
CA ILE A 11 -14.84 -11.54 -40.11
C ILE A 11 -13.52 -11.75 -39.29
N PHE A 12 -12.52 -10.91 -39.56
CA PHE A 12 -11.34 -10.78 -38.71
C PHE A 12 -11.74 -10.05 -37.42
N LEU A 13 -11.97 -10.82 -36.35
CA LEU A 13 -12.04 -10.29 -35.00
C LEU A 13 -10.62 -9.84 -34.59
N LEU A 14 -10.38 -8.53 -34.66
CA LEU A 14 -9.21 -7.90 -34.03
C LEU A 14 -9.35 -8.11 -32.51
N GLN A 15 -8.76 -9.15 -31.98
CA GLN A 15 -8.51 -9.26 -30.55
C GLN A 15 -7.50 -8.19 -30.16
N VAL A 16 -8.00 -7.12 -29.53
CA VAL A 16 -7.15 -6.16 -28.83
C VAL A 16 -6.57 -6.90 -27.65
N SER A 17 -5.36 -7.45 -27.84
CA SER A 17 -4.59 -8.03 -26.76
C SER A 17 -4.26 -6.91 -25.76
N GLN A 18 -4.99 -6.84 -24.66
CA GLN A 18 -4.59 -6.00 -23.55
C GLN A 18 -3.29 -6.59 -23.00
N ALA A 19 -2.22 -5.80 -23.04
CA ALA A 19 -0.95 -6.19 -22.44
C ALA A 19 -1.18 -6.58 -20.96
N GLN A 20 -0.64 -7.72 -20.55
CA GLN A 20 -0.72 -8.19 -19.18
C GLN A 20 -0.06 -7.16 -18.25
N PRO A 21 -0.67 -6.81 -17.09
CA PRO A 21 -0.06 -5.92 -16.12
C PRO A 21 1.34 -6.39 -15.73
N ARG A 22 2.28 -5.47 -15.69
CA ARG A 22 3.67 -5.76 -15.32
C ARG A 22 4.17 -4.74 -14.33
N ARG A 23 4.86 -5.20 -13.29
CA ARG A 23 5.55 -4.33 -12.33
C ARG A 23 6.64 -3.51 -13.01
N ALA A 24 7.04 -2.40 -12.40
CA ALA A 24 8.07 -1.49 -12.92
C ALA A 24 9.33 -2.24 -13.41
N ARG A 25 9.89 -3.11 -12.58
CA ARG A 25 11.09 -3.90 -12.97
C ARG A 25 10.82 -4.89 -14.10
N GLY A 26 9.63 -5.45 -14.20
CA GLY A 26 9.23 -6.31 -15.33
C GLY A 26 9.11 -5.56 -16.66
N MET A 27 9.03 -4.23 -16.61
CA MET A 27 9.07 -3.34 -17.78
C MET A 27 10.48 -2.77 -18.03
N GLY A 28 11.48 -3.11 -17.22
CA GLY A 28 12.84 -2.55 -17.31
C GLY A 28 13.02 -1.22 -16.55
N ILE A 29 12.03 -0.78 -15.79
CA ILE A 29 12.10 0.44 -14.98
C ILE A 29 12.75 0.11 -13.63
N SER A 30 13.91 0.69 -13.35
CA SER A 30 14.66 0.47 -12.12
C SER A 30 14.65 1.72 -11.25
N ILE A 31 13.79 1.73 -10.22
CA ILE A 31 13.72 2.83 -9.27
C ILE A 31 14.82 2.69 -8.22
N GLY A 32 15.63 3.73 -8.10
CA GLY A 32 16.71 3.81 -7.11
C GLY A 32 17.92 2.95 -7.45
N VAL A 33 18.83 2.82 -6.49
CA VAL A 33 20.13 2.12 -6.63
C VAL A 33 20.28 0.89 -5.74
N LEU A 34 19.41 0.73 -4.72
CA LEU A 34 19.46 -0.42 -3.83
C LEU A 34 18.77 -1.64 -4.47
N PRO A 35 19.31 -2.85 -4.30
CA PRO A 35 18.68 -4.05 -4.81
C PRO A 35 17.38 -4.35 -4.06
N PRO A 36 16.35 -4.88 -4.73
CA PRO A 36 15.16 -5.39 -4.06
C PRO A 36 15.45 -6.69 -3.31
N GLY A 37 14.57 -7.06 -2.38
CA GLY A 37 14.48 -8.40 -1.85
C GLY A 37 13.93 -9.40 -2.88
N ARG A 38 13.75 -10.65 -2.46
CA ARG A 38 13.37 -11.77 -3.34
C ARG A 38 12.05 -11.56 -4.08
N PHE A 39 11.04 -11.04 -3.39
CA PHE A 39 9.70 -10.81 -3.94
C PHE A 39 9.51 -9.34 -4.33
N ASN A 40 10.46 -8.49 -3.98
CA ASN A 40 10.33 -7.03 -4.08
C ASN A 40 9.01 -6.54 -3.46
N ALA A 41 8.71 -7.00 -2.24
CA ALA A 41 7.46 -6.78 -1.54
C ALA A 41 7.70 -6.56 -0.04
N ILE A 42 6.72 -6.02 0.68
CA ILE A 42 6.80 -5.84 2.14
C ILE A 42 7.07 -7.17 2.87
N THR A 43 6.65 -8.27 2.29
CA THR A 43 6.85 -9.64 2.79
C THR A 43 8.28 -10.16 2.66
N ASP A 44 9.20 -9.40 2.06
CA ASP A 44 10.64 -9.69 2.14
C ASP A 44 11.21 -9.41 3.53
N VAL A 45 10.51 -8.61 4.33
CA VAL A 45 10.84 -8.43 5.75
C VAL A 45 10.38 -9.65 6.53
N ALA A 46 11.30 -10.30 7.21
CA ALA A 46 11.06 -11.56 7.90
C ALA A 46 9.89 -11.46 8.91
N GLY A 47 8.97 -12.42 8.83
CA GLY A 47 7.78 -12.49 9.68
C GLY A 47 6.55 -11.74 9.16
N VAL A 48 6.70 -10.80 8.23
CA VAL A 48 5.58 -10.03 7.68
C VAL A 48 4.74 -10.89 6.75
N THR A 49 3.43 -10.86 6.98
CA THR A 49 2.44 -11.47 6.08
C THR A 49 1.36 -10.47 5.67
N VAL A 50 0.78 -10.68 4.48
CA VAL A 50 -0.27 -9.83 3.91
C VAL A 50 -1.46 -10.69 3.51
N GLY A 51 -2.66 -10.23 3.87
CA GLY A 51 -3.91 -10.85 3.42
C GLY A 51 -4.83 -9.83 2.79
N GLN A 52 -5.66 -10.26 1.86
CA GLN A 52 -6.53 -9.38 1.09
C GLN A 52 -7.89 -10.01 0.84
N THR A 53 -8.95 -9.20 0.99
CA THR A 53 -10.31 -9.56 0.58
C THR A 53 -10.81 -8.51 -0.41
N THR A 54 -10.99 -8.90 -1.66
CA THR A 54 -11.52 -8.05 -2.73
C THR A 54 -13.03 -8.23 -2.83
N ILE A 55 -13.78 -7.11 -2.82
CA ILE A 55 -15.24 -7.11 -2.86
C ILE A 55 -15.69 -6.39 -4.13
N ILE A 56 -16.09 -7.18 -5.13
CA ILE A 56 -16.67 -6.71 -6.39
C ILE A 56 -18.06 -7.32 -6.50
N ARG A 57 -19.11 -6.48 -6.51
CA ARG A 57 -20.49 -6.93 -6.64
C ARG A 57 -21.25 -6.01 -7.59
N ALA A 58 -22.02 -6.61 -8.47
CA ALA A 58 -22.78 -5.88 -9.50
C ALA A 58 -21.95 -4.78 -10.18
N ASP A 59 -22.55 -3.67 -10.52
CA ASP A 59 -21.93 -2.53 -11.21
C ASP A 59 -21.43 -1.41 -10.28
N SER A 60 -21.73 -1.48 -8.97
CA SER A 60 -21.51 -0.36 -8.05
C SER A 60 -20.57 -0.64 -6.86
N VAL A 61 -20.26 -1.90 -6.54
CA VAL A 61 -19.42 -2.22 -5.38
C VAL A 61 -17.99 -2.55 -5.85
N ARG A 62 -17.05 -1.70 -5.48
CA ARG A 62 -15.61 -1.81 -5.79
C ARG A 62 -14.81 -1.42 -4.54
N THR A 63 -14.61 -2.37 -3.63
CA THR A 63 -13.96 -2.12 -2.33
C THR A 63 -13.25 -3.35 -1.82
N GLY A 64 -12.71 -3.30 -0.61
CA GLY A 64 -12.09 -4.45 0.03
C GLY A 64 -11.26 -4.10 1.24
N VAL A 65 -10.47 -5.07 1.67
CA VAL A 65 -9.61 -5.01 2.85
C VAL A 65 -8.23 -5.55 2.51
N THR A 66 -7.20 -4.91 3.03
CA THR A 66 -5.82 -5.42 3.04
C THR A 66 -5.32 -5.40 4.48
N VAL A 67 -4.75 -6.50 4.96
CA VAL A 67 -4.21 -6.62 6.30
C VAL A 67 -2.71 -6.92 6.25
N ILE A 68 -1.96 -6.36 7.19
CA ILE A 68 -0.53 -6.58 7.36
C ILE A 68 -0.29 -7.05 8.80
N LEU A 69 0.33 -8.23 8.94
CA LEU A 69 0.71 -8.79 10.23
C LEU A 69 2.24 -8.67 10.39
N PRO A 70 2.73 -8.05 11.46
CA PRO A 70 4.18 -7.92 11.72
C PRO A 70 4.88 -9.25 11.99
N HIS A 71 4.18 -10.22 12.56
CA HIS A 71 4.66 -11.58 12.82
C HIS A 71 3.49 -12.55 13.02
N SER A 72 3.75 -13.85 13.00
CA SER A 72 2.74 -14.92 13.09
C SER A 72 2.23 -15.21 14.51
N GLY A 73 2.84 -14.64 15.55
CA GLY A 73 2.42 -14.86 16.94
C GLY A 73 1.31 -13.92 17.39
N ASN A 74 0.93 -14.03 18.67
CA ASN A 74 0.01 -13.10 19.31
C ASN A 74 0.67 -11.72 19.45
N ILE A 75 0.24 -10.77 18.58
CA ILE A 75 0.84 -9.43 18.51
C ILE A 75 0.56 -8.62 19.77
N PHE A 76 -0.60 -8.84 20.40
CA PHE A 76 -0.95 -8.18 21.64
C PHE A 76 -0.02 -8.58 22.79
N GLN A 77 0.32 -9.87 22.88
CA GLN A 77 1.24 -10.38 23.90
C GLN A 77 2.71 -10.03 23.62
N ASN A 78 3.08 -9.83 22.35
CA ASN A 78 4.44 -9.49 21.91
C ASN A 78 4.39 -8.34 20.91
N LYS A 79 4.19 -7.12 21.44
CA LYS A 79 4.06 -5.90 20.65
C LYS A 79 5.35 -5.59 19.90
N VAL A 80 5.22 -5.12 18.67
CA VAL A 80 6.38 -4.67 17.89
C VAL A 80 6.57 -3.16 18.03
N PRO A 81 7.81 -2.65 18.07
CA PRO A 81 8.06 -1.22 18.06
C PRO A 81 7.52 -0.61 16.77
N ALA A 82 6.87 0.54 16.89
CA ALA A 82 6.20 1.21 15.79
C ALA A 82 6.15 2.73 15.95
N ALA A 83 5.88 3.40 14.83
CA ALA A 83 5.62 4.83 14.80
C ALA A 83 4.64 5.18 13.70
N ILE A 84 3.96 6.31 13.84
CA ILE A 84 3.07 6.89 12.85
C ILE A 84 3.54 8.30 12.52
N TYR A 85 3.69 8.58 11.22
CA TYR A 85 3.89 9.92 10.70
C TYR A 85 2.65 10.37 9.91
N VAL A 86 2.15 11.56 10.22
CA VAL A 86 1.04 12.20 9.53
C VAL A 86 1.62 13.23 8.59
N GLY A 87 1.55 12.96 7.28
CA GLY A 87 1.99 13.89 6.24
C GLY A 87 0.93 14.96 5.98
N ASN A 88 -0.31 14.54 5.80
CA ASN A 88 -1.51 15.39 5.79
C ASN A 88 -2.66 14.66 6.46
N GLY A 89 -3.41 15.33 7.32
CA GLY A 89 -4.31 14.70 8.29
C GLY A 89 -5.79 14.65 7.94
N PHE A 90 -6.18 14.91 6.69
CA PHE A 90 -7.60 14.85 6.29
C PHE A 90 -8.05 13.41 6.03
N GLY A 91 -8.11 12.60 7.06
CA GLY A 91 -8.48 11.18 6.95
C GLY A 91 -8.65 10.54 8.30
N LYS A 92 -8.78 9.21 8.32
CA LYS A 92 -8.94 8.43 9.55
C LYS A 92 -7.81 7.40 9.62
N LEU A 93 -7.01 7.51 10.67
CA LEU A 93 -6.09 6.46 11.09
C LEU A 93 -6.36 6.17 12.56
N ALA A 94 -7.16 5.13 12.82
CA ALA A 94 -7.43 4.67 14.18
C ALA A 94 -6.14 4.11 14.80
N GLY A 95 -6.01 4.18 16.13
CA GLY A 95 -4.86 3.70 16.88
C GLY A 95 -3.67 4.68 16.91
N THR A 96 -3.73 5.81 16.19
CA THR A 96 -2.65 6.78 16.12
C THR A 96 -2.18 7.29 17.48
N THR A 97 -3.12 7.54 18.41
CA THR A 97 -2.80 8.08 19.73
C THR A 97 -1.99 7.08 20.56
N GLN A 98 -2.40 5.81 20.59
CA GLN A 98 -1.69 4.78 21.33
C GLN A 98 -0.29 4.52 20.72
N VAL A 99 -0.18 4.40 19.40
CA VAL A 99 1.12 4.16 18.75
C VAL A 99 2.08 5.33 18.98
N LYS A 100 1.58 6.58 18.95
CA LYS A 100 2.41 7.76 19.24
C LYS A 100 2.85 7.83 20.70
N GLU A 101 1.97 7.47 21.62
CA GLU A 101 2.26 7.53 23.06
C GLU A 101 3.18 6.40 23.51
N LEU A 102 2.88 5.17 23.08
CA LEU A 102 3.59 3.98 23.58
C LEU A 102 4.64 3.41 22.63
N GLY A 103 4.71 3.90 21.39
CA GLY A 103 5.74 3.50 20.43
C GLY A 103 5.64 2.06 19.93
N ASN A 104 4.47 1.42 19.99
CA ASN A 104 4.31 0.03 19.55
C ASN A 104 2.94 -0.24 18.89
N LEU A 105 2.87 -1.34 18.13
CA LEU A 105 1.63 -1.95 17.62
C LEU A 105 1.25 -3.13 18.52
N GLU A 106 -0.02 -3.23 18.86
CA GLU A 106 -0.61 -4.35 19.60
C GLU A 106 -1.65 -5.15 18.80
N THR A 107 -1.88 -4.75 17.54
CA THR A 107 -2.76 -5.44 16.58
C THR A 107 -2.09 -5.52 15.21
N PRO A 108 -2.58 -6.37 14.29
CA PRO A 108 -2.33 -6.20 12.87
C PRO A 108 -2.75 -4.80 12.37
N VAL A 109 -2.22 -4.38 11.22
CA VAL A 109 -2.68 -3.18 10.52
C VAL A 109 -3.75 -3.57 9.51
N VAL A 110 -4.89 -2.88 9.53
CA VAL A 110 -5.96 -3.02 8.53
C VAL A 110 -6.04 -1.78 7.67
N LEU A 111 -6.09 -1.95 6.36
CA LEU A 111 -6.39 -0.92 5.38
C LEU A 111 -7.74 -1.23 4.73
N THR A 112 -8.58 -0.20 4.56
CA THR A 112 -9.91 -0.34 3.97
C THR A 112 -10.40 0.99 3.37
N ASN A 113 -11.72 1.16 3.18
CA ASN A 113 -12.28 2.44 2.77
C ASN A 113 -12.72 3.30 3.96
N THR A 114 -12.97 4.59 3.70
CA THR A 114 -13.30 5.60 4.73
C THR A 114 -14.44 5.19 5.67
N LEU A 115 -15.54 4.63 5.13
CA LEU A 115 -16.69 4.23 5.94
C LEU A 115 -16.57 2.79 6.49
N GLY A 116 -15.49 2.08 6.14
CA GLY A 116 -15.15 0.75 6.66
C GLY A 116 -14.30 0.76 7.92
N VAL A 117 -13.76 1.91 8.34
CA VAL A 117 -12.83 2.01 9.48
C VAL A 117 -13.41 1.41 10.77
N ALA A 118 -14.65 1.75 11.11
CA ALA A 118 -15.31 1.21 12.32
C ALA A 118 -15.43 -0.32 12.26
N THR A 119 -15.75 -0.88 11.08
CA THR A 119 -15.80 -2.34 10.85
C THR A 119 -14.42 -2.99 11.04
N GLY A 120 -13.37 -2.33 10.55
CA GLY A 120 -11.98 -2.77 10.74
C GLY A 120 -11.58 -2.80 12.23
N ILE A 121 -11.96 -1.77 12.99
CA ILE A 121 -11.70 -1.68 14.44
C ILE A 121 -12.40 -2.85 15.16
N GLU A 122 -13.70 -3.03 14.92
CA GLU A 122 -14.48 -4.11 15.53
C GLU A 122 -13.90 -5.50 15.23
N ALA A 123 -13.50 -5.73 13.97
CA ALA A 123 -12.91 -6.99 13.58
C ALA A 123 -11.55 -7.25 14.26
N LEU A 124 -10.71 -6.23 14.39
CA LEU A 124 -9.42 -6.36 15.08
C LEU A 124 -9.58 -6.59 16.58
N ILE A 125 -10.56 -5.96 17.21
CA ILE A 125 -10.89 -6.23 18.62
C ILE A 125 -11.26 -7.71 18.78
N ASP A 126 -12.22 -8.22 18.00
CA ASP A 126 -12.62 -9.62 18.05
C ASP A 126 -11.46 -10.57 17.79
N TYR A 127 -10.67 -10.29 16.72
CA TYR A 127 -9.50 -11.09 16.40
C TYR A 127 -8.51 -11.15 17.56
N THR A 128 -8.25 -10.02 18.20
CA THR A 128 -7.27 -9.93 19.29
C THR A 128 -7.77 -10.64 20.55
N LEU A 129 -9.04 -10.42 20.93
CA LEU A 129 -9.63 -11.05 22.13
C LEU A 129 -9.75 -12.58 22.01
N GLN A 130 -9.86 -13.11 20.78
CA GLN A 130 -9.93 -14.55 20.53
C GLN A 130 -8.56 -15.25 20.51
N GLN A 131 -7.43 -14.51 20.57
CA GLN A 131 -6.11 -15.13 20.63
C GLN A 131 -5.86 -15.77 21.99
N ASN A 132 -5.27 -16.96 22.00
CA ASN A 132 -4.86 -17.64 23.22
C ASN A 132 -3.92 -16.74 24.05
N GLY A 133 -4.18 -16.62 25.34
CA GLY A 133 -3.43 -15.77 26.26
C GLY A 133 -3.98 -14.35 26.38
N ASN A 134 -5.10 -14.04 25.70
CA ASN A 134 -5.77 -12.75 25.77
C ASN A 134 -7.09 -12.81 26.56
N GLU A 135 -7.36 -13.86 27.32
CA GLU A 135 -8.62 -14.10 28.04
C GLU A 135 -8.93 -13.01 29.08
N ALA A 136 -7.90 -12.35 29.62
CA ALA A 136 -8.02 -11.25 30.59
C ALA A 136 -7.91 -9.85 29.97
N VAL A 137 -7.74 -9.74 28.64
CA VAL A 137 -7.59 -8.45 27.95
C VAL A 137 -8.93 -7.71 27.92
N GLN A 138 -8.91 -6.43 28.33
CA GLN A 138 -10.11 -5.58 28.44
C GLN A 138 -10.03 -4.32 27.56
N SER A 139 -8.91 -4.09 26.88
CA SER A 139 -8.70 -2.93 26.02
C SER A 139 -7.81 -3.31 24.84
N VAL A 140 -8.18 -2.88 23.62
CA VAL A 140 -7.43 -3.12 22.38
C VAL A 140 -7.41 -1.85 21.56
N ASN A 141 -6.22 -1.38 21.20
CA ASN A 141 -6.03 -0.22 20.31
C ASN A 141 -5.81 -0.71 18.88
N ALA A 142 -6.88 -0.85 18.14
CA ALA A 142 -6.88 -1.32 16.76
C ALA A 142 -6.28 -0.27 15.81
N VAL A 143 -5.37 -0.68 14.91
CA VAL A 143 -4.79 0.20 13.89
C VAL A 143 -5.48 -0.03 12.55
N VAL A 144 -6.28 0.96 12.12
CA VAL A 144 -7.06 0.90 10.88
C VAL A 144 -6.90 2.18 10.09
N GLY A 145 -6.33 2.07 8.88
CA GLY A 145 -6.18 3.17 7.94
C GLY A 145 -7.16 3.07 6.75
N GLU A 146 -7.32 4.18 6.01
CA GLU A 146 -8.31 4.24 4.94
C GLU A 146 -7.91 5.15 3.78
N THR A 147 -8.54 4.89 2.64
CA THR A 147 -8.67 5.86 1.54
C THR A 147 -10.11 5.87 1.03
N ASN A 148 -10.55 6.98 0.44
CA ASN A 148 -11.93 7.13 -0.04
C ASN A 148 -12.10 6.51 -1.43
N ASP A 149 -12.77 5.36 -1.52
CA ASP A 149 -13.08 4.66 -2.77
C ASP A 149 -14.42 5.07 -3.41
N GLY A 150 -15.11 6.08 -2.86
CA GLY A 150 -16.48 6.46 -3.21
C GLY A 150 -16.68 6.93 -4.65
N TYR A 151 -15.62 7.15 -5.43
CA TYR A 151 -15.72 7.44 -6.85
C TYR A 151 -16.20 6.22 -7.65
N LEU A 152 -15.60 5.06 -7.41
CA LEU A 152 -15.94 3.79 -8.09
C LEU A 152 -16.87 2.90 -7.26
N ASN A 153 -16.89 3.09 -5.93
CA ASN A 153 -17.62 2.26 -4.99
C ASN A 153 -18.88 2.95 -4.46
N ASP A 154 -19.94 2.19 -4.24
CA ASP A 154 -21.06 2.62 -3.40
C ASP A 154 -20.65 2.60 -1.93
N ILE A 155 -19.82 3.58 -1.53
CA ILE A 155 -19.21 3.66 -0.19
C ILE A 155 -20.29 3.78 0.91
N ARG A 156 -21.44 4.44 0.62
CA ARG A 156 -22.55 4.61 1.59
C ARG A 156 -23.26 3.31 1.94
N GLY A 157 -23.19 2.32 1.05
CA GLY A 157 -23.72 0.97 1.30
C GLY A 157 -22.94 0.19 2.34
N ARG A 158 -21.72 0.66 2.73
CA ARG A 158 -20.88 0.06 3.77
C ARG A 158 -20.71 -1.44 3.57
N HIS A 159 -20.22 -1.80 2.39
CA HIS A 159 -20.17 -3.18 1.91
C HIS A 159 -19.09 -4.04 2.57
N VAL A 160 -18.06 -3.44 3.18
CA VAL A 160 -17.06 -4.15 3.98
C VAL A 160 -17.70 -4.64 5.26
N LYS A 161 -17.61 -5.94 5.54
CA LYS A 161 -18.13 -6.60 6.72
C LYS A 161 -16.99 -7.13 7.59
N LYS A 162 -17.25 -7.37 8.86
CA LYS A 162 -16.30 -7.96 9.81
C LYS A 162 -15.73 -9.29 9.29
N SER A 163 -16.57 -10.14 8.68
CA SER A 163 -16.14 -11.39 8.04
C SER A 163 -15.10 -11.20 6.94
N ASP A 164 -15.13 -10.08 6.20
CA ASP A 164 -14.17 -9.82 5.13
C ASP A 164 -12.79 -9.49 5.72
N VAL A 165 -12.75 -8.76 6.84
CA VAL A 165 -11.50 -8.47 7.58
C VAL A 165 -10.94 -9.74 8.19
N LEU A 166 -11.77 -10.55 8.85
CA LEU A 166 -11.37 -11.82 9.45
C LEU A 166 -10.87 -12.82 8.40
N LEU A 167 -11.49 -12.83 7.20
CA LEU A 167 -11.02 -13.65 6.08
C LEU A 167 -9.63 -13.19 5.61
N ALA A 168 -9.40 -11.88 5.46
CA ALA A 168 -8.09 -11.34 5.09
C ALA A 168 -7.02 -11.70 6.14
N LEU A 169 -7.34 -11.61 7.44
CA LEU A 169 -6.43 -12.02 8.53
C LEU A 169 -6.10 -13.52 8.46
N LYS A 170 -7.11 -14.36 8.23
CA LYS A 170 -6.96 -15.82 8.15
C LYS A 170 -6.14 -16.27 6.95
N THR A 171 -6.23 -15.55 5.82
CA THR A 171 -5.56 -15.89 4.56
C THR A 171 -4.23 -15.17 4.37
N ALA A 172 -3.78 -14.38 5.37
CA ALA A 172 -2.52 -13.67 5.30
C ALA A 172 -1.33 -14.65 5.17
N ALA A 173 -0.48 -14.36 4.19
CA ALA A 173 0.68 -15.19 3.86
C ALA A 173 1.91 -14.34 3.51
N GLY A 174 3.09 -14.94 3.64
CA GLY A 174 4.33 -14.41 3.08
C GLY A 174 4.43 -14.68 1.58
N GLY A 175 5.52 -14.24 0.96
CA GLY A 175 5.74 -14.41 -0.48
C GLY A 175 5.21 -13.25 -1.34
N PRO A 176 4.88 -13.50 -2.61
CA PRO A 176 4.39 -12.45 -3.50
C PRO A 176 3.07 -11.85 -3.00
N VAL A 177 2.95 -10.52 -3.04
CA VAL A 177 1.72 -9.81 -2.69
C VAL A 177 0.97 -9.43 -3.97
N GLN A 178 -0.36 -9.59 -3.98
CA GLN A 178 -1.18 -9.13 -5.10
C GLN A 178 -1.24 -7.59 -5.10
N GLU A 179 -1.16 -7.00 -6.30
CA GLU A 179 -1.09 -5.55 -6.50
C GLU A 179 -2.17 -5.05 -7.46
N GLY A 180 -2.34 -3.73 -7.53
CA GLY A 180 -3.36 -3.09 -8.36
C GLY A 180 -4.73 -3.05 -7.69
N ALA A 181 -5.78 -3.33 -8.45
CA ALA A 181 -7.17 -3.20 -8.03
C ALA A 181 -7.64 -4.37 -7.15
N VAL A 182 -6.97 -4.62 -6.04
CA VAL A 182 -7.23 -5.73 -5.10
C VAL A 182 -7.34 -5.22 -3.67
N GLY A 183 -8.03 -5.99 -2.81
CA GLY A 183 -8.19 -5.66 -1.42
C GLY A 183 -8.68 -4.22 -1.21
N ALA A 184 -8.06 -3.48 -0.30
CA ALA A 184 -8.38 -2.08 -0.02
C ALA A 184 -8.15 -1.14 -1.22
N GLY A 185 -7.37 -1.57 -2.23
CA GLY A 185 -7.10 -0.80 -3.45
C GLY A 185 -8.12 -0.99 -4.58
N THR A 186 -9.18 -1.77 -4.38
CA THR A 186 -10.11 -2.13 -5.46
C THR A 186 -10.81 -0.93 -6.09
N GLY A 187 -11.28 0.04 -5.31
CA GLY A 187 -12.05 1.20 -5.79
C GLY A 187 -11.27 2.51 -5.89
N THR A 188 -9.96 2.51 -5.68
CA THR A 188 -9.14 3.72 -5.57
C THR A 188 -8.70 4.29 -6.93
N VAL A 189 -8.42 5.60 -6.95
CA VAL A 189 -7.96 6.34 -8.13
C VAL A 189 -6.67 7.08 -7.77
N CYS A 190 -5.63 6.97 -8.60
CA CYS A 190 -4.35 7.62 -8.34
C CYS A 190 -3.83 8.33 -9.60
N PHE A 191 -3.48 9.60 -9.50
CA PHE A 191 -3.11 10.47 -10.63
C PHE A 191 -4.12 10.46 -11.78
N GLY A 192 -5.43 10.27 -11.46
CA GLY A 192 -6.49 10.15 -12.46
C GLY A 192 -6.51 8.81 -13.23
N PHE A 193 -5.60 7.89 -12.92
CA PHE A 193 -5.62 6.50 -13.37
C PHE A 193 -6.12 5.57 -12.27
N LYS A 194 -6.35 4.30 -12.61
CA LYS A 194 -6.69 3.30 -11.61
C LYS A 194 -5.50 3.12 -10.66
N GLY A 195 -5.72 3.44 -9.38
CA GLY A 195 -4.79 3.19 -8.28
C GLY A 195 -4.95 1.79 -7.69
N GLY A 196 -4.38 1.56 -6.53
CA GLY A 196 -4.51 0.24 -5.91
C GLY A 196 -3.54 -0.02 -4.78
N ILE A 197 -3.35 -1.29 -4.49
CA ILE A 197 -2.27 -1.78 -3.65
C ILE A 197 -1.00 -1.88 -4.48
N GLY A 198 0.11 -1.42 -3.91
CA GLY A 198 1.43 -1.61 -4.48
C GLY A 198 2.44 -1.95 -3.39
N THR A 199 3.51 -2.63 -3.75
CA THR A 199 4.54 -3.01 -2.80
C THR A 199 5.92 -3.03 -3.44
N ALA A 200 6.95 -2.81 -2.63
CA ALA A 200 8.35 -2.97 -3.01
C ALA A 200 9.22 -3.19 -1.77
N SER A 201 10.45 -3.61 -1.97
CA SER A 201 11.44 -3.73 -0.90
C SER A 201 12.83 -3.30 -1.36
N ARG A 202 13.70 -3.06 -0.37
CA ARG A 202 15.14 -2.85 -0.56
C ARG A 202 15.91 -3.66 0.45
N LYS A 203 16.96 -4.33 -0.05
CA LYS A 203 17.89 -5.10 0.77
C LYS A 203 19.22 -4.35 0.85
N LEU A 204 19.64 -3.99 2.05
CA LEU A 204 20.94 -3.36 2.25
C LEU A 204 22.07 -4.38 2.07
N PRO A 205 23.25 -3.95 1.55
CA PRO A 205 24.46 -4.76 1.58
C PRO A 205 24.84 -5.18 3.01
N GLN A 206 25.49 -6.34 3.16
CA GLN A 206 25.92 -6.85 4.47
C GLN A 206 26.80 -5.86 5.24
N LYS A 207 27.68 -5.12 4.56
CA LYS A 207 28.53 -4.08 5.19
C LYS A 207 27.73 -2.91 5.79
N LEU A 208 26.45 -2.78 5.44
CA LEU A 208 25.50 -1.81 5.98
C LEU A 208 24.42 -2.48 6.85
N GLY A 209 24.73 -3.61 7.45
CA GLY A 209 23.87 -4.37 8.35
C GLY A 209 22.99 -5.43 7.65
N GLY A 210 22.91 -5.46 6.32
CA GLY A 210 22.13 -6.44 5.59
C GLY A 210 20.62 -6.38 5.84
N TYR A 211 20.10 -5.29 6.37
CA TYR A 211 18.69 -5.11 6.70
C TYR A 211 17.80 -5.01 5.46
N THR A 212 16.53 -5.34 5.64
CA THR A 212 15.50 -5.20 4.63
C THR A 212 14.52 -4.11 5.04
N VAL A 213 14.13 -3.26 4.09
CA VAL A 213 13.00 -2.34 4.23
C VAL A 213 11.97 -2.71 3.18
N GLY A 214 10.76 -3.04 3.62
CA GLY A 214 9.62 -3.36 2.77
C GLY A 214 8.52 -2.33 2.94
N VAL A 215 7.85 -2.00 1.83
CA VAL A 215 6.76 -1.01 1.81
C VAL A 215 5.54 -1.60 1.11
N LEU A 216 4.35 -1.36 1.68
CA LEU A 216 3.06 -1.57 1.03
C LEU A 216 2.30 -0.25 1.06
N VAL A 217 1.67 0.09 -0.07
CA VAL A 217 0.86 1.32 -0.20
C VAL A 217 -0.56 0.99 -0.64
N GLN A 218 -1.50 1.82 -0.19
CA GLN A 218 -2.85 1.94 -0.74
C GLN A 218 -2.96 3.34 -1.34
N THR A 219 -2.96 3.44 -2.69
CA THR A 219 -2.86 4.71 -3.40
C THR A 219 -4.23 5.20 -3.86
N ASN A 220 -4.55 6.46 -3.54
CA ASN A 220 -5.80 7.14 -3.94
C ASN A 220 -5.58 8.65 -3.92
N PHE A 221 -4.58 9.17 -4.62
CA PHE A 221 -4.18 10.57 -4.53
C PHE A 221 -3.85 11.16 -5.91
N GLY A 222 -3.73 12.49 -5.97
CA GLY A 222 -3.43 13.23 -7.19
C GLY A 222 -2.11 13.99 -7.12
N GLY A 223 -1.78 14.64 -8.22
CA GLY A 223 -0.57 15.41 -8.42
C GLY A 223 -0.15 15.40 -9.88
N VAL A 224 1.15 15.50 -10.16
CA VAL A 224 1.75 15.42 -11.49
C VAL A 224 2.66 14.21 -11.54
N LEU A 225 2.16 13.10 -12.08
CA LEU A 225 2.86 11.81 -12.04
C LEU A 225 4.28 11.90 -12.57
N GLN A 226 5.23 11.51 -11.76
CA GLN A 226 6.62 11.30 -12.14
C GLN A 226 7.01 9.82 -11.95
N ILE A 227 7.77 9.28 -12.88
CA ILE A 227 8.33 7.93 -12.81
C ILE A 227 9.84 8.04 -13.07
N ASP A 228 10.65 7.71 -12.06
CA ASP A 228 12.12 7.86 -12.12
C ASP A 228 12.56 9.27 -12.56
N GLY A 229 11.87 10.30 -12.05
CA GLY A 229 12.11 11.71 -12.38
C GLY A 229 11.60 12.17 -13.76
N VAL A 230 10.95 11.30 -14.53
CA VAL A 230 10.35 11.67 -15.84
C VAL A 230 8.94 12.19 -15.62
N PRO A 231 8.54 13.33 -16.20
CA PRO A 231 7.22 13.96 -16.00
C PRO A 231 6.13 13.27 -16.83
N VAL A 232 5.82 12.01 -16.49
CA VAL A 232 4.88 11.16 -17.23
C VAL A 232 3.47 11.75 -17.25
N GLY A 233 3.04 12.41 -16.18
CA GLY A 233 1.74 13.06 -16.12
C GLY A 233 1.58 14.17 -17.16
N GLU A 234 2.62 14.98 -17.35
CA GLU A 234 2.66 16.05 -18.36
C GLU A 234 2.68 15.46 -19.78
N GLU A 235 3.54 14.49 -20.03
CA GLU A 235 3.63 13.83 -21.32
C GLU A 235 2.33 13.10 -21.75
N LEU A 236 1.55 12.62 -20.77
CA LEU A 236 0.24 12.03 -21.02
C LEU A 236 -0.89 13.06 -21.02
N ASN A 237 -0.58 14.35 -20.81
CA ASN A 237 -1.55 15.44 -20.63
C ASN A 237 -2.63 15.09 -19.60
N LYS A 238 -2.22 14.48 -18.46
CA LYS A 238 -3.12 14.04 -17.40
C LYS A 238 -2.49 14.31 -16.02
N TYR A 239 -2.86 15.43 -15.43
CA TYR A 239 -2.34 15.89 -14.14
C TYR A 239 -3.35 16.75 -13.39
N TYR A 240 -3.09 16.95 -12.11
CA TYR A 240 -3.91 17.81 -11.25
C TYR A 240 -3.97 19.23 -11.80
N LEU A 241 -5.16 19.81 -11.88
CA LEU A 241 -5.49 21.10 -12.49
C LEU A 241 -5.33 21.16 -14.03
N GLY A 242 -4.99 20.11 -14.74
CA GLY A 242 -4.87 20.10 -16.20
C GLY A 242 -6.17 20.48 -16.93
N ASP A 243 -7.31 20.04 -16.42
CA ASP A 243 -8.65 20.36 -16.93
C ASP A 243 -9.36 21.45 -16.10
N GLN A 244 -8.62 22.42 -15.60
CA GLN A 244 -9.08 23.54 -14.80
C GLN A 244 -10.42 23.32 -14.07
N LEU A 245 -10.35 22.87 -12.79
CA LEU A 245 -11.44 22.95 -11.81
C LEU A 245 -12.54 21.87 -11.83
N ASN A 246 -12.56 20.90 -12.73
CA ASN A 246 -13.66 19.92 -12.79
C ASN A 246 -13.49 18.64 -11.99
N ASN A 247 -12.33 18.40 -11.40
CA ASN A 247 -12.10 17.26 -10.52
C ASN A 247 -11.37 17.71 -9.25
N PRO A 248 -12.08 17.95 -8.15
CA PRO A 248 -11.45 18.02 -6.84
C PRO A 248 -10.92 16.61 -6.53
N VAL A 249 -9.67 16.36 -6.88
CA VAL A 249 -9.00 15.10 -6.50
C VAL A 249 -8.48 15.28 -5.07
N ASP A 250 -9.41 15.27 -4.13
CA ASP A 250 -9.11 14.99 -2.74
C ASP A 250 -8.76 13.51 -2.68
N GLY A 251 -7.55 13.22 -2.29
CA GLY A 251 -7.04 11.87 -2.30
C GLY A 251 -6.50 11.46 -0.93
N SER A 252 -5.95 10.28 -0.84
CA SER A 252 -5.32 9.75 0.38
C SER A 252 -4.27 8.72 0.00
N CYS A 253 -3.25 8.56 0.83
CA CYS A 253 -2.28 7.49 0.69
C CYS A 253 -1.98 6.86 2.04
N MET A 254 -2.25 5.56 2.15
CA MET A 254 -1.73 4.79 3.28
C MET A 254 -0.42 4.13 2.87
N MET A 255 0.62 4.32 3.68
CA MET A 255 1.94 3.72 3.51
C MET A 255 2.27 2.91 4.75
N VAL A 256 2.59 1.63 4.58
CA VAL A 256 3.06 0.75 5.66
C VAL A 256 4.50 0.36 5.37
N VAL A 257 5.40 0.67 6.29
CA VAL A 257 6.83 0.41 6.19
C VAL A 257 7.23 -0.61 7.23
N ALA A 258 7.77 -1.73 6.82
CA ALA A 258 8.33 -2.76 7.68
C ALA A 258 9.85 -2.81 7.53
N THR A 259 10.55 -3.16 8.61
CA THR A 259 11.99 -3.47 8.56
C THR A 259 12.34 -4.53 9.58
N ASP A 260 13.39 -5.31 9.31
CA ASP A 260 14.04 -6.22 10.25
C ASP A 260 15.22 -5.55 11.00
N ALA A 261 15.49 -4.27 10.71
CA ALA A 261 16.47 -3.49 11.45
C ALA A 261 15.98 -3.22 12.89
N PRO A 262 16.87 -3.28 13.91
CA PRO A 262 16.50 -3.02 15.30
C PRO A 262 16.27 -1.52 15.54
N LEU A 263 15.07 -1.03 15.23
CA LEU A 263 14.69 0.37 15.35
C LEU A 263 13.70 0.60 16.49
N ASP A 264 14.00 1.56 17.35
CA ASP A 264 13.08 2.12 18.32
C ASP A 264 11.99 2.98 17.64
N SER A 265 10.94 3.33 18.37
CA SER A 265 9.82 4.14 17.85
C SER A 265 10.27 5.47 17.28
N ARG A 266 11.23 6.15 17.90
CA ARG A 266 11.79 7.42 17.45
C ARG A 266 12.48 7.28 16.07
N ASN A 267 13.29 6.24 15.87
CA ASN A 267 13.95 5.98 14.60
C ASN A 267 12.97 5.45 13.54
N LEU A 268 11.93 4.73 13.94
CA LEU A 268 10.82 4.35 13.05
C LEU A 268 10.01 5.57 12.56
N GLU A 269 9.78 6.57 13.41
CA GLU A 269 9.16 7.82 12.95
C GLU A 269 10.03 8.56 11.92
N ARG A 270 11.35 8.59 12.14
CA ARG A 270 12.30 9.14 11.16
C ARG A 270 12.29 8.37 9.84
N LEU A 271 12.14 7.05 9.90
CA LEU A 271 12.00 6.19 8.71
C LEU A 271 10.67 6.48 7.99
N ALA A 272 9.57 6.61 8.73
CA ALA A 272 8.25 6.96 8.20
C ALA A 272 8.26 8.29 7.44
N LYS A 273 8.92 9.32 7.99
CA LYS A 273 9.12 10.62 7.31
C LYS A 273 9.82 10.48 5.95
N ARG A 274 10.70 9.48 5.77
CA ARG A 274 11.37 9.23 4.48
C ARG A 274 10.49 8.52 3.48
N ALA A 275 9.65 7.61 3.92
CA ALA A 275 8.64 7.01 3.04
C ALA A 275 7.72 8.09 2.43
N PHE A 276 7.33 9.11 3.20
CA PHE A 276 6.58 10.25 2.68
C PHE A 276 7.34 11.05 1.60
N MET A 277 8.67 11.13 1.69
CA MET A 277 9.49 11.69 0.60
C MET A 277 9.41 10.85 -0.68
N GLY A 278 9.25 9.52 -0.56
CA GLY A 278 9.01 8.64 -1.70
C GLY A 278 7.69 8.94 -2.42
N LEU A 279 6.63 9.27 -1.67
CA LEU A 279 5.37 9.76 -2.25
C LEU A 279 5.60 11.06 -3.04
N ALA A 280 6.30 12.03 -2.45
CA ALA A 280 6.61 13.30 -3.11
C ALA A 280 7.40 13.11 -4.41
N LYS A 281 8.33 12.14 -4.47
CA LYS A 281 9.09 11.80 -5.68
C LYS A 281 8.22 11.31 -6.84
N THR A 282 7.06 10.73 -6.55
CA THR A 282 6.11 10.35 -7.61
C THR A 282 5.26 11.50 -8.13
N GLY A 283 5.46 12.72 -7.59
CA GLY A 283 4.68 13.90 -7.95
C GLY A 283 3.38 14.07 -7.13
N GLY A 284 3.22 13.31 -6.04
CA GLY A 284 2.13 13.49 -5.08
C GLY A 284 2.31 14.81 -4.31
N ILE A 285 1.21 15.56 -4.13
CA ILE A 285 1.25 16.91 -3.55
C ILE A 285 0.66 16.99 -2.13
N ALA A 286 0.15 15.87 -1.59
CA ALA A 286 -0.55 15.85 -0.30
C ALA A 286 -1.57 17.00 -0.22
N SER A 287 -2.56 17.00 -1.13
CA SER A 287 -3.56 18.07 -1.24
C SER A 287 -4.32 18.27 0.07
N ASN A 288 -4.97 19.43 0.25
CA ASN A 288 -5.66 19.80 1.49
C ASN A 288 -6.66 18.72 1.98
N GLY A 289 -7.39 18.08 1.06
CA GLY A 289 -8.35 17.02 1.37
C GLY A 289 -7.75 15.61 1.41
N SER A 290 -6.41 15.46 1.38
CA SER A 290 -5.72 14.18 1.42
C SER A 290 -5.51 13.69 2.85
N GLY A 291 -5.65 12.38 3.07
CA GLY A 291 -5.22 11.69 4.28
C GLY A 291 -3.97 10.85 4.00
N ASP A 292 -2.80 11.43 4.24
CA ASP A 292 -1.52 10.79 3.92
C ASP A 292 -0.81 10.37 5.21
N TYR A 293 -0.78 9.08 5.46
CA TYR A 293 -0.26 8.50 6.70
C TYR A 293 0.79 7.43 6.42
N VAL A 294 1.81 7.40 7.26
CA VAL A 294 2.82 6.35 7.26
C VAL A 294 2.82 5.63 8.59
N ILE A 295 2.66 4.31 8.55
CA ILE A 295 2.83 3.40 9.69
C ILE A 295 4.16 2.69 9.48
N ALA A 296 5.10 2.83 10.39
CA ALA A 296 6.38 2.12 10.34
C ALA A 296 6.53 1.20 11.54
N PHE A 297 7.06 -0.01 11.34
CA PHE A 297 7.33 -0.96 12.43
C PHE A 297 8.60 -1.78 12.16
N SER A 298 9.21 -2.27 13.25
CA SER A 298 10.31 -3.23 13.17
C SER A 298 9.84 -4.63 13.58
N THR A 299 10.29 -5.64 12.85
CA THR A 299 10.02 -7.06 13.20
C THR A 299 11.09 -7.68 14.08
N ASP A 300 12.15 -6.93 14.44
CA ASP A 300 13.22 -7.42 15.30
C ASP A 300 12.65 -7.98 16.60
N SER A 301 12.96 -9.26 16.86
CA SER A 301 12.39 -9.97 18.01
C SER A 301 12.93 -9.50 19.36
N LEU A 302 14.13 -8.90 19.38
CA LEU A 302 14.76 -8.40 20.60
C LEU A 302 14.17 -7.05 21.06
N LEU A 303 13.44 -6.37 20.20
CA LEU A 303 12.76 -5.11 20.51
C LEU A 303 11.26 -5.27 20.78
N ARG A 304 10.73 -6.49 20.81
CA ARG A 304 9.34 -6.71 21.13
C ARG A 304 9.06 -6.48 22.61
N SER A 305 8.01 -5.71 22.89
CA SER A 305 7.57 -5.45 24.26
C SER A 305 6.50 -6.47 24.67
N PRO A 306 6.74 -7.32 25.67
CA PRO A 306 5.74 -8.23 26.18
C PRO A 306 4.60 -7.46 26.86
N HIS A 307 3.35 -7.93 26.72
CA HIS A 307 2.19 -7.30 27.36
C HIS A 307 2.33 -7.25 28.89
N GLN A 308 2.90 -8.30 29.48
CA GLN A 308 3.20 -8.38 30.91
C GLN A 308 4.65 -8.81 31.08
N SER A 309 5.41 -8.03 31.84
CA SER A 309 6.76 -8.36 32.26
C SER A 309 6.87 -8.27 33.78
N ARG A 310 7.64 -9.19 34.38
CA ARG A 310 8.03 -9.08 35.79
C ARG A 310 9.21 -8.14 36.00
N GLU A 311 9.93 -7.86 34.92
CA GLU A 311 11.06 -6.94 34.95
C GLU A 311 10.59 -5.49 34.79
N PRO A 312 10.90 -4.61 35.73
CA PRO A 312 10.49 -3.21 35.66
C PRO A 312 11.31 -2.35 34.70
N LYS A 313 12.32 -2.93 34.06
CA LYS A 313 13.25 -2.24 33.16
C LYS A 313 13.38 -3.02 31.86
N GLU A 314 13.41 -2.31 30.74
CA GLU A 314 13.75 -2.85 29.42
C GLU A 314 15.14 -2.43 28.99
N SER A 315 15.90 -3.35 28.36
CA SER A 315 17.15 -3.03 27.66
C SER A 315 16.88 -2.94 26.18
N ILE A 316 17.08 -1.77 25.61
CA ILE A 316 16.83 -1.52 24.19
C ILE A 316 18.16 -1.53 23.43
N HIS A 317 18.36 -2.51 22.54
CA HIS A 317 19.51 -2.62 21.64
C HIS A 317 19.15 -2.07 20.26
N ALA A 318 18.88 -0.77 20.16
CA ALA A 318 18.51 -0.12 18.92
C ALA A 318 19.72 0.35 18.11
N LEU A 319 19.53 0.40 16.79
CA LEU A 319 20.51 0.92 15.85
C LEU A 319 20.81 2.40 16.13
N ARG A 320 22.10 2.77 16.05
CA ARG A 320 22.55 4.15 16.27
C ARG A 320 22.06 5.09 15.17
N ASN A 321 21.94 6.37 15.49
CA ASN A 321 21.49 7.39 14.55
C ASN A 321 22.36 7.48 13.30
N ASP A 322 23.65 7.28 13.41
CA ASP A 322 24.61 7.41 12.32
C ASP A 322 24.45 6.30 11.27
N GLU A 323 23.83 5.17 11.65
CA GLU A 323 23.58 4.02 10.78
C GLU A 323 22.21 4.11 10.03
N MET A 324 21.43 5.17 10.25
CA MET A 324 20.08 5.28 9.72
C MET A 324 20.02 5.67 8.23
N SER A 325 21.02 6.34 7.67
CA SER A 325 20.94 6.91 6.31
C SER A 325 20.70 5.88 5.22
N PRO A 326 21.29 4.69 5.22
CA PRO A 326 20.98 3.65 4.24
C PRO A 326 19.52 3.18 4.31
N LEU A 327 18.95 3.06 5.52
CA LEU A 327 17.54 2.70 5.73
C LEU A 327 16.59 3.79 5.22
N PHE A 328 16.96 5.07 5.40
CA PHE A 328 16.19 6.19 4.86
C PHE A 328 16.12 6.15 3.34
N MET A 329 17.24 5.91 2.68
CA MET A 329 17.30 5.75 1.22
C MET A 329 16.45 4.55 0.77
N ALA A 330 16.54 3.43 1.47
CA ALA A 330 15.75 2.24 1.20
C ALA A 330 14.23 2.52 1.29
N ALA A 331 13.78 3.25 2.31
CA ALA A 331 12.37 3.61 2.48
C ALA A 331 11.88 4.54 1.36
N ILE A 332 12.67 5.53 0.93
CA ILE A 332 12.33 6.43 -0.17
C ILE A 332 12.14 5.63 -1.47
N GLU A 333 13.15 4.84 -1.85
CA GLU A 333 13.14 4.08 -3.09
C GLU A 333 12.03 3.01 -3.12
N ALA A 334 11.83 2.30 -2.01
CA ALA A 334 10.79 1.28 -1.92
C ALA A 334 9.39 1.91 -2.01
N THR A 335 9.17 3.07 -1.39
CA THR A 335 7.87 3.76 -1.46
C THR A 335 7.58 4.28 -2.87
N GLU A 336 8.55 4.91 -3.53
CA GLU A 336 8.42 5.34 -4.92
C GLU A 336 8.05 4.17 -5.84
N GLU A 337 8.78 3.05 -5.74
CA GLU A 337 8.51 1.86 -6.56
C GLU A 337 7.16 1.21 -6.23
N ALA A 338 6.77 1.14 -4.96
CA ALA A 338 5.48 0.60 -4.53
C ALA A 338 4.30 1.40 -5.13
N ILE A 339 4.38 2.73 -5.12
CA ILE A 339 3.35 3.60 -5.72
C ILE A 339 3.28 3.36 -7.24
N ILE A 340 4.41 3.30 -7.93
CA ILE A 340 4.45 3.04 -9.38
C ILE A 340 3.91 1.64 -9.69
N ASN A 341 4.24 0.63 -8.89
CA ASN A 341 3.69 -0.72 -9.05
C ASN A 341 2.16 -0.73 -8.87
N SER A 342 1.60 0.04 -7.91
CA SER A 342 0.15 0.12 -7.73
C SER A 342 -0.61 0.58 -8.98
N LEU A 343 0.01 1.47 -9.76
CA LEU A 343 -0.53 1.99 -11.02
C LEU A 343 -0.36 0.99 -12.18
N LEU A 344 0.84 0.44 -12.34
CA LEU A 344 1.18 -0.46 -13.45
C LEU A 344 0.49 -1.83 -13.35
N MET A 345 0.21 -2.28 -12.13
CA MET A 345 -0.49 -3.54 -11.87
C MET A 345 -2.02 -3.40 -11.87
N ALA A 346 -2.53 -2.16 -11.87
CA ALA A 346 -3.97 -1.92 -11.92
C ALA A 346 -4.52 -2.12 -13.33
N GLN A 347 -5.75 -2.64 -13.41
CA GLN A 347 -6.52 -2.78 -14.64
C GLN A 347 -7.64 -1.75 -14.69
N THR A 348 -8.09 -1.40 -15.88
CA THR A 348 -9.27 -0.56 -16.08
C THR A 348 -10.48 -1.14 -15.37
N ILE A 349 -11.17 -0.32 -14.58
CA ILE A 349 -12.36 -0.74 -13.84
C ILE A 349 -13.53 0.21 -14.09
N THR A 350 -14.72 -0.36 -14.24
CA THR A 350 -15.99 0.36 -14.22
C THR A 350 -16.69 0.08 -12.89
N GLY A 351 -17.23 1.12 -12.26
CA GLY A 351 -17.92 1.02 -10.98
C GLY A 351 -19.19 1.87 -10.93
N LYS A 352 -19.51 2.35 -9.74
CA LYS A 352 -20.74 3.08 -9.41
C LYS A 352 -21.14 4.12 -10.47
N GLY A 353 -22.38 4.00 -10.96
CA GLY A 353 -22.93 4.94 -11.94
C GLY A 353 -22.26 4.87 -13.32
N GLY A 354 -21.67 3.73 -13.68
CA GLY A 354 -20.97 3.55 -14.95
C GLY A 354 -19.61 4.28 -15.04
N ARG A 355 -19.11 4.86 -13.94
CA ARG A 355 -17.84 5.55 -13.92
C ARG A 355 -16.69 4.59 -14.23
N LYS A 356 -15.95 4.91 -15.27
CA LYS A 356 -14.80 4.13 -15.73
C LYS A 356 -13.51 4.86 -15.36
N VAL A 357 -12.57 4.14 -14.73
CA VAL A 357 -11.22 4.62 -14.49
C VAL A 357 -10.25 3.71 -15.23
N GLU A 358 -9.47 4.30 -16.11
CA GLU A 358 -8.55 3.58 -16.96
C GLU A 358 -7.26 3.24 -16.21
N ALA A 359 -6.67 2.11 -16.57
CA ALA A 359 -5.31 1.75 -16.17
C ALA A 359 -4.30 2.76 -16.73
N LEU A 360 -3.17 2.91 -16.05
CA LEU A 360 -2.03 3.64 -16.61
C LEU A 360 -1.57 2.94 -17.91
N PRO A 361 -1.47 3.67 -19.05
CA PRO A 361 -1.15 3.05 -20.34
C PRO A 361 0.33 2.66 -20.42
N ALA A 362 0.67 1.45 -19.98
CA ALA A 362 2.03 0.95 -19.79
C ALA A 362 2.93 1.12 -21.01
N GLU A 363 2.42 0.84 -22.22
CA GLU A 363 3.19 0.98 -23.47
C GLU A 363 3.53 2.46 -23.77
N LYS A 364 2.62 3.39 -23.51
CA LYS A 364 2.90 4.83 -23.64
C LYS A 364 3.93 5.28 -22.62
N VAL A 365 3.81 4.80 -21.36
CA VAL A 365 4.81 5.06 -20.33
C VAL A 365 6.17 4.56 -20.73
N ALA A 366 6.29 3.35 -21.27
CA ALA A 366 7.55 2.81 -21.77
C ALA A 366 8.14 3.69 -22.91
N GLY A 367 7.31 4.16 -23.83
CA GLY A 367 7.72 5.08 -24.90
C GLY A 367 8.24 6.42 -24.36
N ILE A 368 7.55 6.99 -23.37
CA ILE A 368 7.97 8.24 -22.70
C ILE A 368 9.32 8.03 -21.99
N LEU A 369 9.46 6.98 -21.19
CA LEU A 369 10.71 6.70 -20.48
C LEU A 369 11.90 6.49 -21.42
N LYS A 370 11.69 5.84 -22.58
CA LYS A 370 12.72 5.74 -23.64
C LYS A 370 13.13 7.10 -24.20
N LYS A 371 12.17 8.00 -24.45
CA LYS A 371 12.43 9.38 -24.90
C LYS A 371 13.37 10.12 -23.93
N TYR A 372 13.24 9.84 -22.63
CA TYR A 372 14.07 10.45 -21.58
C TYR A 372 15.30 9.60 -21.18
N ASN A 373 15.64 8.56 -21.94
CA ASN A 373 16.77 7.66 -21.68
C ASN A 373 16.70 6.97 -20.30
N ARG A 374 15.49 6.72 -19.79
CA ARG A 374 15.24 6.02 -18.52
C ARG A 374 14.78 4.57 -18.68
N LEU A 375 14.57 4.13 -19.90
CA LEU A 375 14.28 2.75 -20.26
C LEU A 375 15.20 2.34 -21.42
N LYS A 376 15.94 1.24 -21.24
CA LYS A 376 16.85 0.69 -22.24
C LYS A 376 16.12 -0.21 -23.24
#